data_ec7c84727e0a846eaa619af9beafcfde
#
_entry.id   ec7c84727e0a846eaa619af9beafcfde
#
_cell.length_a   1.000
_cell.length_b   1.000
_cell.length_c   1.000
_cell.angle_alpha   90.00
_cell.angle_beta   90.00
_cell.angle_gamma   90.00
#
_symmetry.space_group_name_H-M   'P 1'
#
loop_
_entity.id
_entity.type
_entity.pdbx_description
1 polymer ?
#
loop_
_entity_poly.entity_id
_entity_poly.type
_entity_poly.pdbx_seq_one_letter_code
_entity_poly.pdbx_strand_id
1 'polypeptide(L)'
;VFIDKKTMSSNDCSLKKLRAEKVRRIIGAAIVSAMFCIDLVSAEQPKVPVDVGVFPQEMRTFYTEADRLPSDDVRAVVLAKDGQVVARTAKGDVVLEGGKWNDSGEFANLFAAKKNVPTVMRALVAKAGDVLAVARGPEGQAAVGTKLGLFLSDKAGTRQVFPRHGHKSWAPTNVTVSYDGRGRLWFASYQGAGCYEKSKWTLYTGAEGLPYDDMTAVAGGADGTVWFGTAIGAIRFDGSVWSYRQGKRWLPSDEVRDIAVDAGGNAWVATAGGLSFIHFKGMTLAEKAKHYEDEIDKHHRRTEYGYVIEAHASQAGKNTDTRVGDSDNDGLWTSMYGAGECFAYGATKDPLAKRRAKRAFAALSFLSEAPKGSKHEPPAGFIARTVLEASSEKNPNFGSYTLENQRRFRKSRDGYWRVYEPRWPKSADGKYYWKSDTSSDELDGHYFFYPLYYDLVAETEKEKSAVREIVRANIDHLISHDFSMHDHAGKTRWSVYGPNDINQDREWHEERGLKSISILSYLNVAYHMTGDKKYRDVAKELRDKHSYHTNVM
;
A
#
# COMPACT_ATOMS: atom_id res chain seq x y z
N VAL A 1 -6.63 -19.89 29.36
CA VAL A 1 -7.48 -18.70 29.57
C VAL A 1 -8.20 -18.45 28.25
N PHE A 2 -9.49 -18.68 28.25
CA PHE A 2 -10.34 -18.46 27.08
C PHE A 2 -10.45 -16.94 26.82
N ILE A 3 -9.92 -16.45 25.69
CA ILE A 3 -10.16 -15.11 25.19
C ILE A 3 -11.38 -15.16 24.27
N ASP A 4 -12.40 -14.44 24.63
CA ASP A 4 -13.71 -14.39 23.99
C ASP A 4 -13.60 -13.85 22.55
N LYS A 5 -14.05 -14.63 21.58
CA LYS A 5 -14.07 -14.29 20.14
C LYS A 5 -14.92 -13.07 19.78
N LYS A 6 -15.61 -12.45 20.72
CA LYS A 6 -16.45 -11.26 20.49
C LYS A 6 -15.69 -9.94 20.41
N THR A 7 -14.49 -9.84 20.97
CA THR A 7 -13.70 -8.60 21.00
C THR A 7 -12.85 -8.34 19.72
N MET A 8 -12.58 -9.37 18.91
CA MET A 8 -11.83 -9.20 17.65
C MET A 8 -12.63 -8.60 16.49
N SER A 9 -13.97 -8.63 16.55
CA SER A 9 -14.81 -8.15 15.42
C SER A 9 -15.00 -6.63 15.37
N SER A 10 -14.87 -5.93 16.48
CA SER A 10 -15.04 -4.46 16.53
C SER A 10 -13.79 -3.68 16.11
N ASN A 11 -12.61 -4.22 16.39
CA ASN A 11 -11.34 -3.59 16.01
C ASN A 11 -11.04 -3.74 14.52
N ASP A 12 -11.43 -4.85 13.88
CA ASP A 12 -11.23 -5.06 12.44
C ASP A 12 -12.13 -4.13 11.60
N CYS A 13 -13.32 -3.79 12.10
CA CYS A 13 -14.22 -2.84 11.45
C CYS A 13 -13.72 -1.38 11.57
N SER A 14 -13.10 -1.01 12.70
CA SER A 14 -12.52 0.33 12.90
C SER A 14 -11.25 0.53 12.08
N LEU A 15 -10.41 -0.48 11.94
CA LEU A 15 -9.21 -0.45 11.10
C LEU A 15 -9.52 -0.41 9.60
N LYS A 16 -10.59 -1.09 9.15
CA LYS A 16 -11.08 -0.98 7.77
C LYS A 16 -11.70 0.39 7.48
N LYS A 17 -12.43 0.97 8.44
CA LYS A 17 -12.92 2.36 8.34
C LYS A 17 -11.75 3.36 8.27
N LEU A 18 -10.75 3.26 9.11
CA LEU A 18 -9.55 4.11 9.11
C LEU A 18 -8.70 3.97 7.82
N ARG A 19 -8.62 2.77 7.24
CA ARG A 19 -7.95 2.57 5.95
C ARG A 19 -8.74 3.18 4.79
N ALA A 20 -10.06 3.01 4.77
CA ALA A 20 -10.93 3.63 3.78
C ALA A 20 -10.87 5.18 3.88
N GLU A 21 -10.85 5.75 5.09
CA GLU A 21 -10.70 7.18 5.30
C GLU A 21 -9.35 7.74 4.83
N LYS A 22 -8.24 7.03 5.08
CA LYS A 22 -6.92 7.47 4.57
C LYS A 22 -6.84 7.46 3.05
N VAL A 23 -7.39 6.43 2.41
CA VAL A 23 -7.45 6.36 0.93
C VAL A 23 -8.36 7.46 0.39
N ARG A 24 -9.51 7.72 1.01
CA ARG A 24 -10.42 8.82 0.65
C ARG A 24 -9.77 10.20 0.79
N ARG A 25 -8.98 10.45 1.84
CA ARG A 25 -8.23 11.71 2.01
C ARG A 25 -7.14 11.90 0.95
N ILE A 26 -6.48 10.83 0.52
CA ILE A 26 -5.47 10.87 -0.54
C ILE A 26 -6.13 11.13 -1.90
N ILE A 27 -7.28 10.52 -2.18
CA ILE A 27 -8.05 10.74 -3.42
C ILE A 27 -8.64 12.16 -3.44
N GLY A 28 -9.19 12.64 -2.33
CA GLY A 28 -9.66 14.03 -2.21
C GLY A 28 -8.55 15.05 -2.45
N ALA A 29 -7.34 14.82 -1.91
CA ALA A 29 -6.18 15.67 -2.15
C ALA A 29 -5.70 15.63 -3.62
N ALA A 30 -5.79 14.47 -4.29
CA ALA A 30 -5.46 14.34 -5.71
C ALA A 30 -6.48 15.07 -6.61
N ILE A 31 -7.76 15.02 -6.28
CA ILE A 31 -8.82 15.75 -7.00
C ILE A 31 -8.66 17.27 -6.80
N VAL A 32 -8.35 17.72 -5.58
CA VAL A 32 -8.05 19.14 -5.31
C VAL A 32 -6.80 19.59 -6.06
N SER A 33 -5.75 18.78 -6.13
CA SER A 33 -4.56 19.06 -6.96
C SER A 33 -4.90 19.14 -8.44
N ALA A 34 -5.79 18.28 -8.95
CA ALA A 34 -6.24 18.33 -10.35
C ALA A 34 -7.08 19.58 -10.66
N MET A 35 -7.88 20.09 -9.70
CA MET A 35 -8.61 21.34 -9.86
C MET A 35 -7.69 22.58 -9.95
N PHE A 36 -6.60 22.60 -9.17
CA PHE A 36 -5.58 23.65 -9.30
C PHE A 36 -4.74 23.49 -10.58
N CYS A 37 -4.64 22.28 -11.14
CA CYS A 37 -3.93 22.06 -12.41
C CYS A 37 -4.71 22.53 -13.65
N ILE A 38 -6.03 22.67 -13.62
CA ILE A 38 -6.81 23.13 -14.79
C ILE A 38 -6.59 24.62 -15.05
N ASP A 39 -6.41 25.43 -14.02
CA ASP A 39 -5.99 26.84 -14.18
C ASP A 39 -4.47 27.00 -14.38
N LEU A 40 -3.67 25.97 -14.08
CA LEU A 40 -2.22 25.97 -14.26
C LEU A 40 -1.75 25.46 -15.63
N VAL A 41 -2.65 24.99 -16.49
CA VAL A 41 -2.32 24.60 -17.88
C VAL A 41 -1.92 25.80 -18.75
N SER A 42 -2.13 27.04 -18.27
CA SER A 42 -1.53 28.26 -18.87
C SER A 42 -0.17 28.64 -18.30
N ALA A 43 0.31 27.96 -17.26
CA ALA A 43 1.68 28.15 -16.80
C ALA A 43 2.63 27.55 -17.83
N GLU A 44 3.55 28.37 -18.37
CA GLU A 44 4.62 27.89 -19.24
C GLU A 44 5.20 26.59 -18.68
N GLN A 45 5.15 25.54 -19.48
CA GLN A 45 5.81 24.27 -19.11
C GLN A 45 7.24 24.58 -18.76
N PRO A 46 7.81 24.00 -17.70
CA PRO A 46 9.22 24.19 -17.39
C PRO A 46 10.01 23.86 -18.64
N LYS A 47 10.83 24.79 -19.10
CA LYS A 47 11.60 24.69 -20.35
C LYS A 47 12.67 23.58 -20.30
N VAL A 48 12.86 22.98 -19.13
CA VAL A 48 13.80 21.86 -18.91
C VAL A 48 13.02 20.71 -18.25
N PRO A 49 13.03 19.51 -18.86
CA PRO A 49 12.46 18.33 -18.21
C PRO A 49 13.16 18.11 -16.86
N VAL A 50 12.37 17.78 -15.83
CA VAL A 50 12.95 17.37 -14.55
C VAL A 50 13.59 15.99 -14.76
N ASP A 51 14.92 15.94 -14.81
CA ASP A 51 15.68 14.70 -14.86
C ASP A 51 15.99 14.25 -13.43
N VAL A 52 15.35 13.15 -13.02
CA VAL A 52 15.59 12.54 -11.70
C VAL A 52 16.83 11.66 -11.72
N GLY A 53 17.32 11.30 -12.91
CA GLY A 53 18.46 10.41 -13.09
C GLY A 53 18.18 8.99 -12.57
N VAL A 54 19.24 8.32 -12.11
CA VAL A 54 19.17 6.99 -11.50
C VAL A 54 19.02 7.13 -9.99
N PHE A 55 18.02 6.45 -9.42
CA PHE A 55 17.78 6.42 -7.98
C PHE A 55 17.78 4.97 -7.45
N PRO A 56 18.10 4.75 -6.17
CA PRO A 56 18.08 3.42 -5.56
C PRO A 56 16.62 2.98 -5.30
N GLN A 57 16.16 1.97 -6.05
CA GLN A 57 14.86 1.34 -5.84
C GLN A 57 15.03 0.11 -4.96
N GLU A 58 14.28 0.03 -3.87
CA GLU A 58 14.22 -1.18 -3.06
C GLU A 58 13.49 -2.29 -3.82
N MET A 59 14.15 -3.42 -3.92
CA MET A 59 13.65 -4.69 -4.47
C MET A 59 13.71 -5.75 -3.39
N ARG A 60 13.01 -6.87 -3.58
CA ARG A 60 13.06 -8.00 -2.66
C ARG A 60 13.11 -9.32 -3.38
N THR A 61 13.76 -10.28 -2.74
CA THR A 61 13.72 -11.70 -3.12
C THR A 61 13.40 -12.52 -1.88
N PHE A 62 12.49 -13.48 -2.00
CA PHE A 62 12.15 -14.38 -0.91
C PHE A 62 12.80 -15.74 -1.14
N TYR A 63 13.16 -16.38 -0.03
CA TYR A 63 13.62 -17.76 0.00
C TYR A 63 12.79 -18.52 1.03
N THR A 64 12.17 -19.61 0.58
CA THR A 64 11.29 -20.49 1.35
C THR A 64 11.63 -21.95 1.07
N GLU A 65 10.94 -22.91 1.68
CA GLU A 65 11.09 -24.33 1.35
C GLU A 65 10.89 -24.59 -0.16
N ALA A 66 10.05 -23.80 -0.82
CA ALA A 66 9.88 -23.90 -2.28
C ALA A 66 11.13 -23.43 -3.06
N ASP A 67 11.99 -22.63 -2.45
CA ASP A 67 13.27 -22.18 -2.99
C ASP A 67 14.45 -23.01 -2.43
N ARG A 68 14.12 -24.19 -1.87
CA ARG A 68 15.06 -25.17 -1.30
C ARG A 68 15.70 -24.76 0.02
N LEU A 69 15.11 -23.86 0.79
CA LEU A 69 15.43 -23.79 2.21
C LEU A 69 14.97 -25.08 2.89
N PRO A 70 15.72 -25.61 3.86
CA PRO A 70 15.28 -26.80 4.61
C PRO A 70 14.00 -26.57 5.42
N SER A 71 13.75 -25.32 5.83
CA SER A 71 12.55 -24.92 6.58
C SER A 71 12.27 -23.44 6.40
N ASP A 72 11.00 -23.08 6.34
CA ASP A 72 10.53 -21.69 6.37
C ASP A 72 10.76 -21.02 7.74
N ASP A 73 10.92 -21.80 8.82
CA ASP A 73 11.28 -21.30 10.15
C ASP A 73 12.77 -20.91 10.17
N VAL A 74 13.07 -19.68 9.71
CA VAL A 74 14.44 -19.14 9.72
C VAL A 74 14.68 -18.37 11.01
N ARG A 75 15.63 -18.83 11.81
CA ARG A 75 15.89 -18.35 13.18
C ARG A 75 17.00 -17.33 13.29
N ALA A 76 17.97 -17.38 12.38
CA ALA A 76 19.08 -16.44 12.36
C ALA A 76 19.70 -16.36 10.96
N VAL A 77 20.40 -15.25 10.70
CA VAL A 77 21.17 -15.02 9.48
C VAL A 77 22.50 -14.36 9.82
N VAL A 78 23.58 -14.77 9.16
CA VAL A 78 24.90 -14.16 9.27
C VAL A 78 25.55 -14.08 7.90
N LEU A 79 26.48 -13.14 7.75
CA LEU A 79 27.33 -13.05 6.59
C LEU A 79 28.72 -13.53 6.94
N ALA A 80 29.28 -14.41 6.14
CA ALA A 80 30.68 -14.80 6.19
C ALA A 80 31.59 -13.64 5.73
N LYS A 81 32.90 -13.73 5.97
CA LYS A 81 33.85 -12.66 5.62
C LYS A 81 33.93 -12.39 4.12
N ASP A 82 33.66 -13.39 3.31
CA ASP A 82 33.61 -13.32 1.85
C ASP A 82 32.24 -12.84 1.31
N GLY A 83 31.29 -12.51 2.20
CA GLY A 83 29.94 -12.05 1.87
C GLY A 83 28.92 -13.16 1.65
N GLN A 84 29.29 -14.44 1.79
CA GLN A 84 28.34 -15.55 1.70
C GLN A 84 27.30 -15.46 2.81
N VAL A 85 26.06 -15.77 2.46
CA VAL A 85 24.91 -15.72 3.38
C VAL A 85 24.69 -17.08 3.98
N VAL A 86 24.68 -17.14 5.31
CA VAL A 86 24.40 -18.37 6.06
C VAL A 86 23.12 -18.17 6.86
N ALA A 87 22.17 -19.04 6.66
CA ALA A 87 20.88 -19.03 7.36
C ALA A 87 20.77 -20.23 8.31
N ARG A 88 20.31 -19.97 9.53
CA ARG A 88 19.94 -21.02 10.50
C ARG A 88 18.44 -21.24 10.42
N THR A 89 18.03 -22.42 10.03
CA THR A 89 16.63 -22.83 10.01
C THR A 89 16.31 -23.80 11.16
N ALA A 90 15.01 -24.11 11.33
CA ALA A 90 14.61 -25.14 12.29
C ALA A 90 15.17 -26.54 11.97
N LYS A 91 15.54 -26.79 10.69
CA LYS A 91 16.02 -28.09 10.20
C LYS A 91 17.53 -28.13 9.91
N GLY A 92 18.28 -27.09 10.24
CA GLY A 92 19.73 -27.01 10.06
C GLY A 92 20.22 -25.68 9.51
N ASP A 93 21.55 -25.55 9.48
CA ASP A 93 22.25 -24.36 8.96
C ASP A 93 22.60 -24.58 7.49
N VAL A 94 22.36 -23.57 6.66
CA VAL A 94 22.60 -23.63 5.22
C VAL A 94 23.30 -22.38 4.72
N VAL A 95 24.05 -22.50 3.62
CA VAL A 95 24.77 -21.42 2.94
C VAL A 95 24.20 -21.22 1.54
N LEU A 96 24.10 -19.95 1.12
CA LEU A 96 23.69 -19.59 -0.24
C LEU A 96 24.89 -19.53 -1.17
N GLU A 97 24.99 -20.48 -2.11
CA GLU A 97 26.06 -20.56 -3.10
C GLU A 97 25.49 -20.71 -4.50
N GLY A 98 25.94 -19.87 -5.42
CA GLY A 98 25.47 -19.91 -6.82
C GLY A 98 23.94 -19.84 -6.96
N GLY A 99 23.25 -19.16 -6.04
CA GLY A 99 21.79 -19.03 -6.00
C GLY A 99 21.06 -20.26 -5.48
N LYS A 100 21.77 -21.21 -4.84
CA LYS A 100 21.20 -22.43 -4.23
C LYS A 100 21.58 -22.52 -2.76
N TRP A 101 20.69 -23.08 -1.97
CA TRP A 101 20.93 -23.39 -0.55
C TRP A 101 21.57 -24.77 -0.43
N ASN A 102 22.74 -24.81 0.20
CA ASN A 102 23.51 -26.01 0.46
C ASN A 102 23.72 -26.16 1.98
N ASP A 103 24.14 -27.33 2.44
CA ASP A 103 24.56 -27.54 3.83
C ASP A 103 25.69 -26.55 4.18
N SER A 104 25.63 -25.94 5.36
CA SER A 104 26.56 -24.87 5.77
C SER A 104 28.00 -25.35 6.00
N GLY A 105 28.25 -26.64 6.16
CA GLY A 105 29.59 -27.21 6.31
C GLY A 105 30.48 -26.44 7.31
N GLU A 106 31.54 -25.81 6.80
CA GLU A 106 32.51 -25.02 7.60
C GLU A 106 31.92 -23.75 8.24
N PHE A 107 30.79 -23.24 7.77
CA PHE A 107 30.14 -22.04 8.28
C PHE A 107 29.29 -22.27 9.55
N ALA A 108 29.06 -23.49 9.98
CA ALA A 108 28.24 -23.84 11.16
C ALA A 108 28.65 -23.08 12.44
N ASN A 109 29.92 -22.72 12.57
CA ASN A 109 30.47 -22.02 13.73
C ASN A 109 30.19 -20.50 13.75
N LEU A 110 29.70 -19.89 12.66
CA LEU A 110 29.50 -18.42 12.57
C LEU A 110 28.45 -17.92 13.57
N PHE A 111 27.39 -18.69 13.81
CA PHE A 111 26.36 -18.33 14.78
C PHE A 111 26.85 -18.35 16.22
N ALA A 112 27.75 -19.28 16.54
CA ALA A 112 28.41 -19.30 17.84
C ALA A 112 29.37 -18.12 18.00
N ALA A 113 30.09 -17.77 16.94
CA ALA A 113 30.98 -16.59 16.91
C ALA A 113 30.20 -15.28 17.14
N LYS A 114 28.98 -15.15 16.61
CA LYS A 114 28.08 -13.98 16.81
C LYS A 114 27.73 -13.75 18.30
N LYS A 115 27.82 -14.79 19.13
CA LYS A 115 27.54 -14.75 20.58
C LYS A 115 28.78 -14.91 21.46
N ASN A 116 29.99 -14.90 20.90
CA ASN A 116 31.22 -15.11 21.64
C ASN A 116 31.60 -13.88 22.47
N VAL A 117 31.30 -13.93 23.76
CA VAL A 117 31.58 -12.86 24.73
C VAL A 117 33.08 -12.68 24.91
N PRO A 118 33.61 -11.43 24.78
CA PRO A 118 35.02 -11.14 25.10
C PRO A 118 35.39 -11.59 26.50
N THR A 119 36.60 -12.16 26.67
CA THR A 119 37.05 -12.74 27.92
C THR A 119 36.92 -11.78 29.10
N VAL A 120 37.23 -10.51 28.90
CA VAL A 120 37.13 -9.44 29.93
C VAL A 120 35.71 -9.16 30.41
N MET A 121 34.69 -9.56 29.66
CA MET A 121 33.27 -9.35 29.97
C MET A 121 32.60 -10.60 30.56
N ARG A 122 33.20 -11.79 30.44
CA ARG A 122 32.54 -13.09 30.77
C ARG A 122 32.02 -13.14 32.21
N ALA A 123 32.83 -12.74 33.17
CA ALA A 123 32.46 -12.80 34.58
C ALA A 123 31.26 -11.86 34.90
N LEU A 124 31.21 -10.69 34.29
CA LEU A 124 30.14 -9.70 34.46
C LEU A 124 28.84 -10.16 33.80
N VAL A 125 28.95 -10.69 32.57
CA VAL A 125 27.80 -11.13 31.76
C VAL A 125 27.20 -12.45 32.24
N ALA A 126 27.96 -13.28 32.92
CA ALA A 126 27.53 -14.63 33.39
C ALA A 126 26.25 -14.62 34.23
N LYS A 127 25.93 -13.51 34.92
CA LYS A 127 24.73 -13.34 35.76
C LYS A 127 23.58 -12.62 35.01
N ALA A 128 23.76 -12.31 33.74
CA ALA A 128 22.84 -11.47 32.96
C ALA A 128 21.83 -12.24 32.08
N GLY A 129 21.68 -13.53 32.33
CA GLY A 129 20.86 -14.42 31.50
C GLY A 129 21.49 -14.71 30.14
N ASP A 130 20.70 -15.17 29.19
CA ASP A 130 21.20 -15.54 27.86
C ASP A 130 21.80 -14.36 27.12
N VAL A 131 22.94 -14.58 26.48
CA VAL A 131 23.53 -13.63 25.52
C VAL A 131 22.74 -13.68 24.22
N LEU A 132 22.21 -12.54 23.86
CA LEU A 132 21.40 -12.37 22.64
C LEU A 132 22.28 -11.93 21.47
N ALA A 133 23.16 -10.94 21.68
CA ALA A 133 24.09 -10.45 20.67
C ALA A 133 25.40 -9.95 21.27
N VAL A 134 26.49 -10.05 20.49
CA VAL A 134 27.77 -9.42 20.78
C VAL A 134 28.21 -8.62 19.58
N ALA A 135 28.55 -7.34 19.80
CA ALA A 135 29.06 -6.44 18.78
C ALA A 135 30.47 -5.94 19.14
N ARG A 136 31.33 -5.77 18.14
CA ARG A 136 32.70 -5.27 18.30
C ARG A 136 32.85 -3.96 17.52
N GLY A 137 33.30 -2.94 18.20
CA GLY A 137 33.57 -1.64 17.61
C GLY A 137 34.96 -1.56 16.94
N PRO A 138 35.17 -0.53 16.09
CA PRO A 138 36.38 -0.41 15.28
C PRO A 138 37.66 -0.15 16.10
N GLU A 139 37.56 0.40 17.31
CA GLU A 139 38.70 0.69 18.20
C GLU A 139 38.85 -0.35 19.33
N GLY A 140 38.32 -1.56 19.14
CA GLY A 140 38.41 -2.62 20.12
C GLY A 140 37.35 -2.58 21.23
N GLN A 141 36.37 -1.67 21.14
CA GLN A 141 35.22 -1.69 22.03
C GLN A 141 34.38 -2.94 21.79
N ALA A 142 33.66 -3.36 22.83
CA ALA A 142 32.69 -4.44 22.71
C ALA A 142 31.40 -4.08 23.44
N ALA A 143 30.28 -4.54 22.89
CA ALA A 143 28.97 -4.49 23.52
C ALA A 143 28.35 -5.88 23.56
N VAL A 144 27.70 -6.21 24.67
CA VAL A 144 26.98 -7.46 24.86
C VAL A 144 25.54 -7.14 25.27
N GLY A 145 24.60 -7.55 24.44
CA GLY A 145 23.18 -7.52 24.75
C GLY A 145 22.71 -8.86 25.29
N THR A 146 21.95 -8.81 26.37
CA THR A 146 21.48 -10.00 27.10
C THR A 146 20.00 -9.90 27.43
N LYS A 147 19.42 -10.94 27.99
CA LYS A 147 18.05 -10.88 28.54
C LYS A 147 17.90 -9.86 29.69
N LEU A 148 18.96 -9.58 30.43
CA LEU A 148 18.90 -8.73 31.62
C LEU A 148 19.71 -7.45 31.50
N GLY A 149 20.03 -6.99 30.29
CA GLY A 149 20.62 -5.68 30.09
C GLY A 149 21.69 -5.58 29.03
N LEU A 150 22.30 -4.40 28.98
CA LEU A 150 23.36 -3.99 28.07
C LEU A 150 24.68 -3.82 28.84
N PHE A 151 25.75 -4.40 28.27
CA PHE A 151 27.10 -4.33 28.84
C PHE A 151 28.05 -3.75 27.80
N LEU A 152 28.94 -2.87 28.24
CA LEU A 152 29.99 -2.28 27.42
C LEU A 152 31.37 -2.60 27.98
N SER A 153 32.34 -2.75 27.08
CA SER A 153 33.78 -2.73 27.34
C SER A 153 34.43 -1.73 26.40
N ASP A 154 34.98 -0.66 26.96
CA ASP A 154 35.65 0.42 26.24
C ASP A 154 36.84 0.96 27.08
N LYS A 155 37.40 2.12 26.72
CA LYS A 155 38.51 2.76 27.43
C LYS A 155 38.19 3.06 28.92
N ALA A 156 36.89 3.20 29.25
CA ALA A 156 36.42 3.41 30.63
C ALA A 156 36.26 2.09 31.43
N GLY A 157 36.59 0.95 30.83
CA GLY A 157 36.49 -0.37 31.44
C GLY A 157 35.22 -1.12 31.08
N THR A 158 34.95 -2.22 31.79
CA THR A 158 33.83 -3.14 31.55
C THR A 158 32.72 -2.87 32.56
N ARG A 159 31.48 -2.61 32.11
CA ARG A 159 30.36 -2.26 32.98
C ARG A 159 29.01 -2.58 32.36
N GLN A 160 28.02 -2.80 33.20
CA GLN A 160 26.61 -2.72 32.78
C GLN A 160 26.23 -1.24 32.60
N VAL A 161 25.44 -0.94 31.59
CA VAL A 161 25.01 0.42 31.28
C VAL A 161 23.49 0.54 31.24
N PHE A 162 23.04 1.72 31.64
CA PHE A 162 21.63 2.11 31.59
C PHE A 162 21.54 3.40 30.77
N PRO A 163 21.21 3.28 29.49
CA PRO A 163 21.21 4.42 28.57
C PRO A 163 20.30 5.56 29.04
N ARG A 164 20.73 6.81 28.84
CA ARG A 164 19.97 8.02 29.14
C ARG A 164 20.08 9.02 28.01
N HIS A 165 18.96 9.72 27.76
CA HIS A 165 18.95 10.88 26.88
C HIS A 165 18.04 11.95 27.50
N GLY A 166 18.62 13.04 27.97
CA GLY A 166 17.94 14.04 28.79
C GLY A 166 17.33 13.40 30.04
N HIS A 167 16.03 13.57 30.23
CA HIS A 167 15.28 12.97 31.33
C HIS A 167 14.85 11.51 31.06
N LYS A 168 14.95 11.03 29.83
CA LYS A 168 14.62 9.65 29.47
C LYS A 168 15.72 8.72 29.93
N SER A 169 15.34 7.62 30.58
CA SER A 169 16.27 6.55 30.97
C SER A 169 15.66 5.21 30.63
N TRP A 170 16.49 4.29 30.22
CA TRP A 170 16.12 2.92 29.89
C TRP A 170 16.85 1.94 30.78
N ALA A 171 16.13 0.93 31.23
CA ALA A 171 16.69 -0.27 31.83
C ALA A 171 16.43 -1.42 30.85
N PRO A 172 17.19 -1.53 29.73
CA PRO A 172 16.87 -2.44 28.66
C PRO A 172 16.95 -3.89 29.12
N THR A 173 15.95 -4.65 28.70
CA THR A 173 15.94 -6.11 28.79
C THR A 173 15.73 -6.68 27.39
N ASN A 174 16.09 -7.93 27.15
CA ASN A 174 16.06 -8.54 25.81
C ASN A 174 16.79 -7.69 24.78
N VAL A 175 18.03 -7.32 25.08
CA VAL A 175 18.81 -6.35 24.29
C VAL A 175 19.57 -7.06 23.18
N THR A 176 19.43 -6.58 21.96
CA THR A 176 20.33 -6.89 20.84
C THR A 176 21.20 -5.69 20.51
N VAL A 177 22.39 -5.91 19.97
CA VAL A 177 23.41 -4.88 19.74
C VAL A 177 24.09 -5.04 18.39
N SER A 178 24.44 -3.90 17.75
CA SER A 178 25.27 -3.86 16.55
C SER A 178 26.08 -2.56 16.49
N TYR A 179 27.27 -2.58 15.91
CA TYR A 179 27.96 -1.39 15.44
C TYR A 179 27.62 -1.15 13.97
N ASP A 180 27.46 0.11 13.59
CA ASP A 180 27.36 0.49 12.19
C ASP A 180 28.75 0.88 11.60
N GLY A 181 28.82 1.10 10.30
CA GLY A 181 30.05 1.46 9.61
C GLY A 181 30.64 2.81 10.00
N ARG A 182 29.90 3.65 10.75
CA ARG A 182 30.40 4.89 11.33
C ARG A 182 30.94 4.71 12.75
N GLY A 183 30.98 3.47 13.24
CA GLY A 183 31.44 3.14 14.59
C GLY A 183 30.46 3.50 15.70
N ARG A 184 29.21 3.80 15.38
CA ARG A 184 28.17 4.05 16.38
C ARG A 184 27.62 2.71 16.88
N LEU A 185 27.46 2.59 18.21
CA LEU A 185 26.81 1.44 18.81
C LEU A 185 25.29 1.64 18.84
N TRP A 186 24.57 0.69 18.28
CA TRP A 186 23.12 0.61 18.36
C TRP A 186 22.69 -0.53 19.25
N PHE A 187 21.62 -0.31 20.01
CA PHE A 187 20.90 -1.37 20.69
C PHE A 187 19.42 -1.32 20.33
N ALA A 188 18.77 -2.46 20.41
CA ALA A 188 17.34 -2.62 20.25
C ALA A 188 16.79 -3.44 21.43
N SER A 189 15.62 -3.08 21.93
CA SER A 189 14.92 -3.73 23.03
C SER A 189 13.40 -3.59 22.82
N TYR A 190 12.61 -4.17 23.70
CA TYR A 190 11.15 -3.98 23.67
C TYR A 190 10.68 -2.54 24.00
N GLN A 191 11.57 -1.68 24.44
CA GLN A 191 11.26 -0.25 24.72
C GLN A 191 11.62 0.69 23.58
N GLY A 192 12.23 0.17 22.49
CA GLY A 192 12.70 0.92 21.35
C GLY A 192 14.18 0.79 21.07
N ALA A 193 14.76 1.75 20.34
CA ALA A 193 16.15 1.76 19.91
C ALA A 193 16.97 2.84 20.61
N GLY A 194 18.27 2.61 20.74
CA GLY A 194 19.20 3.62 21.19
C GLY A 194 20.52 3.59 20.43
N CYS A 195 21.11 4.77 20.28
CA CYS A 195 22.43 4.97 19.66
C CYS A 195 23.39 5.58 20.67
N TYR A 196 24.60 5.02 20.73
CA TYR A 196 25.71 5.58 21.51
C TYR A 196 26.80 6.06 20.57
N GLU A 197 27.03 7.34 20.59
CA GLU A 197 28.03 8.04 19.79
C GLU A 197 28.71 9.14 20.62
N LYS A 198 30.03 9.25 20.54
CA LYS A 198 30.81 10.33 21.22
C LYS A 198 30.43 10.49 22.69
N SER A 199 30.32 9.35 23.42
CA SER A 199 29.97 9.29 24.84
C SER A 199 28.55 9.81 25.19
N LYS A 200 27.65 9.90 24.20
CA LYS A 200 26.25 10.32 24.39
C LYS A 200 25.29 9.26 23.89
N TRP A 201 24.19 9.12 24.60
CA TRP A 201 23.07 8.29 24.20
C TRP A 201 22.00 9.14 23.49
N THR A 202 21.43 8.61 22.43
CA THR A 202 20.18 9.08 21.85
C THR A 202 19.21 7.92 21.88
N LEU A 203 18.03 8.12 22.49
CA LEU A 203 16.97 7.11 22.62
C LEU A 203 15.82 7.47 21.68
N TYR A 204 15.36 6.49 20.92
CA TYR A 204 14.30 6.65 19.93
C TYR A 204 13.06 5.86 20.35
N THR A 205 11.94 6.56 20.35
CA THR A 205 10.58 6.04 20.58
C THR A 205 9.65 6.60 19.51
N GLY A 206 8.36 6.36 19.60
CA GLY A 206 7.37 6.99 18.70
C GLY A 206 7.45 8.52 18.64
N ALA A 207 7.91 9.18 19.73
CA ALA A 207 8.11 10.64 19.76
C ALA A 207 9.23 11.10 18.82
N GLU A 208 10.23 10.27 18.58
CA GLU A 208 11.34 10.51 17.65
C GLU A 208 11.09 9.86 16.27
N GLY A 209 9.86 9.41 16.01
CA GLY A 209 9.44 8.86 14.73
C GLY A 209 9.68 7.36 14.56
N LEU A 210 10.10 6.63 15.61
CA LEU A 210 10.25 5.17 15.55
C LEU A 210 8.88 4.53 15.29
N PRO A 211 8.69 3.74 14.22
CA PRO A 211 7.38 3.20 13.84
C PRO A 211 6.80 2.18 14.82
N TYR A 212 7.66 1.42 15.50
CA TYR A 212 7.30 0.38 16.45
C TYR A 212 8.47 0.13 17.41
N ASP A 213 8.20 -0.13 18.68
CA ASP A 213 9.20 -0.12 19.75
C ASP A 213 9.57 -1.51 20.29
N ASP A 214 8.76 -2.56 20.08
CA ASP A 214 9.08 -3.93 20.49
C ASP A 214 9.98 -4.61 19.47
N MET A 215 11.29 -4.55 19.73
CA MET A 215 12.32 -4.96 18.79
C MET A 215 12.94 -6.31 19.10
N THR A 216 13.21 -7.08 18.07
CA THR A 216 13.79 -8.44 18.15
C THR A 216 15.23 -8.50 17.66
N ALA A 217 15.65 -7.62 16.77
CA ALA A 217 16.99 -7.63 16.16
C ALA A 217 17.46 -6.22 15.81
N VAL A 218 18.79 -6.03 15.69
CA VAL A 218 19.43 -4.85 15.13
C VAL A 218 20.67 -5.23 14.32
N ALA A 219 20.84 -4.59 13.15
CA ALA A 219 22.02 -4.75 12.31
C ALA A 219 22.42 -3.41 11.68
N GLY A 220 23.66 -2.99 11.91
CA GLY A 220 24.23 -1.79 11.31
C GLY A 220 24.86 -2.07 9.94
N GLY A 221 24.58 -1.22 8.97
CA GLY A 221 25.19 -1.23 7.64
C GLY A 221 26.51 -0.44 7.59
N ALA A 222 27.34 -0.75 6.61
CA ALA A 222 28.64 -0.10 6.40
C ALA A 222 28.49 1.41 6.06
N ASP A 223 27.40 1.82 5.44
CA ASP A 223 27.04 3.18 5.09
C ASP A 223 26.49 4.01 6.29
N GLY A 224 26.29 3.34 7.44
CA GLY A 224 25.69 3.92 8.64
C GLY A 224 24.17 3.86 8.66
N THR A 225 23.54 3.16 7.73
CA THR A 225 22.13 2.76 7.88
C THR A 225 21.99 1.68 8.96
N VAL A 226 20.82 1.58 9.55
CA VAL A 226 20.54 0.56 10.56
C VAL A 226 19.21 -0.09 10.29
N TRP A 227 19.18 -1.41 10.39
CA TRP A 227 17.97 -2.18 10.28
C TRP A 227 17.58 -2.78 11.63
N PHE A 228 16.30 -2.76 11.92
CA PHE A 228 15.72 -3.32 13.14
C PHE A 228 14.65 -4.35 12.77
N GLY A 229 14.63 -5.46 13.47
CA GLY A 229 13.56 -6.46 13.41
C GLY A 229 12.55 -6.22 14.51
N THR A 230 11.29 -6.53 14.22
CA THR A 230 10.20 -6.52 15.19
C THR A 230 9.31 -7.75 15.01
N ALA A 231 8.38 -7.98 15.93
CA ALA A 231 7.39 -9.05 15.80
C ALA A 231 6.37 -8.81 14.66
N ILE A 232 6.31 -7.60 14.10
CA ILE A 232 5.33 -7.18 13.09
C ILE A 232 5.95 -6.52 11.86
N GLY A 233 7.25 -6.66 11.62
CA GLY A 233 7.94 -6.14 10.44
C GLY A 233 9.38 -5.76 10.69
N ALA A 234 10.04 -5.18 9.68
CA ALA A 234 11.38 -4.63 9.73
C ALA A 234 11.37 -3.11 9.57
N ILE A 235 12.31 -2.44 10.23
CA ILE A 235 12.47 -0.98 10.19
C ILE A 235 13.87 -0.67 9.67
N ARG A 236 13.98 0.28 8.74
CA ARG A 236 15.25 0.84 8.27
C ARG A 236 15.35 2.30 8.72
N PHE A 237 16.50 2.66 9.28
CA PHE A 237 16.86 4.03 9.61
C PHE A 237 18.09 4.47 8.84
N ASP A 238 18.00 5.54 8.06
CA ASP A 238 19.12 6.04 7.26
C ASP A 238 19.90 7.18 7.93
N GLY A 239 19.56 7.52 9.15
CA GLY A 239 20.11 8.62 9.92
C GLY A 239 19.16 9.82 10.04
N SER A 240 18.11 9.86 9.23
CA SER A 240 17.10 10.93 9.24
C SER A 240 15.67 10.37 9.14
N VAL A 241 15.44 9.38 8.31
CA VAL A 241 14.11 8.84 7.99
C VAL A 241 13.97 7.42 8.47
N TRP A 242 12.87 7.16 9.16
CA TRP A 242 12.42 5.83 9.53
C TRP A 242 11.54 5.26 8.41
N SER A 243 11.86 4.08 7.92
CA SER A 243 11.10 3.39 6.89
C SER A 243 10.70 2.01 7.36
N TYR A 244 9.39 1.71 7.33
CA TYR A 244 8.83 0.46 7.81
C TYR A 244 8.52 -0.50 6.66
N ARG A 245 8.82 -1.79 6.84
CA ARG A 245 8.61 -2.86 5.87
C ARG A 245 7.77 -3.96 6.51
N GLN A 246 6.55 -4.15 6.03
CA GLN A 246 5.57 -5.10 6.56
C GLN A 246 4.79 -5.76 5.43
N GLY A 247 4.29 -6.96 5.71
CA GLY A 247 3.41 -7.72 4.84
C GLY A 247 4.13 -8.43 3.69
N LYS A 248 3.36 -9.19 2.95
CA LYS A 248 3.83 -10.09 1.88
C LYS A 248 4.57 -9.37 0.74
N ARG A 249 4.46 -8.05 0.66
CA ARG A 249 5.25 -7.26 -0.28
C ARG A 249 6.74 -7.28 0.08
N TRP A 250 7.07 -7.32 1.38
CA TRP A 250 8.43 -7.15 1.87
C TRP A 250 8.98 -8.36 2.59
N LEU A 251 8.14 -9.11 3.30
CA LEU A 251 8.54 -10.20 4.19
C LEU A 251 7.63 -11.41 3.96
N PRO A 252 8.18 -12.63 3.97
CA PRO A 252 7.38 -13.86 3.93
C PRO A 252 6.56 -14.05 5.21
N SER A 253 7.04 -13.53 6.34
CA SER A 253 6.32 -13.37 7.60
C SER A 253 6.77 -12.09 8.27
N ASP A 254 5.85 -11.40 8.95
CA ASP A 254 6.17 -10.17 9.67
C ASP A 254 6.92 -10.40 10.99
N GLU A 255 6.96 -11.64 11.51
CA GLU A 255 7.76 -12.00 12.66
C GLU A 255 9.24 -12.08 12.29
N VAL A 256 9.95 -10.96 12.45
CA VAL A 256 11.39 -10.88 12.20
C VAL A 256 12.16 -11.41 13.40
N ARG A 257 13.12 -12.31 13.17
CA ARG A 257 13.92 -12.96 14.21
C ARG A 257 15.37 -12.51 14.24
N ASP A 258 15.95 -12.24 13.07
CA ASP A 258 17.32 -11.76 12.94
C ASP A 258 17.52 -11.01 11.63
N ILE A 259 18.53 -10.14 11.58
CA ILE A 259 18.87 -9.36 10.38
C ILE A 259 20.40 -9.37 10.23
N ALA A 260 20.85 -9.46 8.97
CA ALA A 260 22.23 -9.19 8.59
C ALA A 260 22.22 -8.18 7.43
N VAL A 261 23.17 -7.24 7.45
CA VAL A 261 23.30 -6.20 6.40
C VAL A 261 24.63 -6.41 5.69
N ASP A 262 24.60 -6.49 4.37
CA ASP A 262 25.79 -6.67 3.56
C ASP A 262 26.56 -5.35 3.33
N ALA A 263 27.71 -5.43 2.69
CA ALA A 263 28.55 -4.26 2.41
C ALA A 263 27.87 -3.23 1.48
N GLY A 264 26.87 -3.64 0.70
CA GLY A 264 26.08 -2.78 -0.15
C GLY A 264 24.88 -2.12 0.55
N GLY A 265 24.71 -2.36 1.87
CA GLY A 265 23.56 -1.84 2.64
C GLY A 265 22.28 -2.64 2.44
N ASN A 266 22.33 -3.81 1.74
CA ASN A 266 21.18 -4.67 1.55
C ASN A 266 20.94 -5.51 2.80
N ALA A 267 19.66 -5.80 3.09
CA ALA A 267 19.27 -6.52 4.32
C ALA A 267 18.80 -7.94 4.02
N TRP A 268 19.35 -8.89 4.76
CA TRP A 268 18.88 -10.26 4.87
C TRP A 268 18.06 -10.39 6.13
N VAL A 269 16.77 -10.66 5.99
CA VAL A 269 15.81 -10.63 7.10
C VAL A 269 15.28 -12.04 7.33
N ALA A 270 15.70 -12.66 8.43
CA ALA A 270 15.22 -13.96 8.88
C ALA A 270 13.84 -13.82 9.55
N THR A 271 12.87 -14.58 9.08
CA THR A 271 11.50 -14.55 9.60
C THR A 271 10.95 -15.94 9.92
N ALA A 272 9.81 -16.00 10.60
CA ALA A 272 9.11 -17.25 10.88
C ALA A 272 8.54 -17.95 9.63
N GLY A 273 8.52 -17.30 8.47
CA GLY A 273 7.96 -17.82 7.22
C GLY A 273 8.94 -17.84 6.05
N GLY A 274 10.24 -17.69 6.30
CA GLY A 274 11.29 -17.68 5.28
C GLY A 274 12.32 -16.57 5.49
N LEU A 275 13.20 -16.41 4.51
CA LEU A 275 14.22 -15.37 4.48
C LEU A 275 13.87 -14.35 3.38
N SER A 276 13.92 -13.06 3.70
CA SER A 276 13.78 -11.98 2.72
C SER A 276 15.13 -11.31 2.48
N PHE A 277 15.48 -11.10 1.23
CA PHE A 277 16.60 -10.27 0.80
C PHE A 277 16.06 -8.95 0.23
N ILE A 278 16.20 -7.87 0.99
CA ILE A 278 15.82 -6.52 0.57
C ILE A 278 17.08 -5.82 0.07
N HIS A 279 17.11 -5.50 -1.21
CA HIS A 279 18.28 -4.93 -1.86
C HIS A 279 17.93 -3.69 -2.68
N PHE A 280 18.94 -2.90 -3.02
CA PHE A 280 18.79 -1.69 -3.82
C PHE A 280 19.26 -1.93 -5.24
N LYS A 281 18.40 -1.57 -6.21
CA LYS A 281 18.72 -1.55 -7.62
C LYS A 281 18.65 -0.14 -8.14
N GLY A 282 19.71 0.33 -8.80
CA GLY A 282 19.65 1.61 -9.52
C GLY A 282 18.60 1.51 -10.64
N MET A 283 17.66 2.45 -10.66
CA MET A 283 16.61 2.53 -11.68
C MET A 283 16.39 3.98 -12.11
N THR A 284 16.07 4.18 -13.38
CA THR A 284 15.42 5.39 -13.87
C THR A 284 13.92 5.32 -13.65
N LEU A 285 13.20 6.44 -13.77
CA LEU A 285 11.72 6.43 -13.70
C LEU A 285 11.11 5.58 -14.81
N ALA A 286 11.72 5.55 -16.00
CA ALA A 286 11.25 4.73 -17.12
C ALA A 286 11.38 3.24 -16.83
N GLU A 287 12.50 2.79 -16.26
CA GLU A 287 12.69 1.39 -15.85
C GLU A 287 11.73 0.99 -14.72
N LYS A 288 11.47 1.89 -13.78
CA LYS A 288 10.49 1.67 -12.71
C LYS A 288 9.08 1.56 -13.26
N ALA A 289 8.68 2.45 -14.18
CA ALA A 289 7.39 2.37 -14.86
C ALA A 289 7.25 1.04 -15.60
N LYS A 290 8.26 0.65 -16.39
CA LYS A 290 8.25 -0.63 -17.10
C LYS A 290 8.11 -1.83 -16.14
N HIS A 291 8.79 -1.83 -15.01
CA HIS A 291 8.68 -2.91 -14.02
C HIS A 291 7.24 -3.06 -13.52
N TYR A 292 6.58 -1.97 -13.15
CA TYR A 292 5.19 -2.03 -12.69
C TYR A 292 4.20 -2.35 -13.82
N GLU A 293 4.47 -1.90 -15.04
CA GLU A 293 3.67 -2.25 -16.20
C GLU A 293 3.69 -3.76 -16.48
N ASP A 294 4.89 -4.36 -16.44
CA ASP A 294 5.07 -5.81 -16.63
C ASP A 294 4.32 -6.60 -15.50
N GLU A 295 4.35 -6.12 -14.26
CA GLU A 295 3.61 -6.71 -13.13
C GLU A 295 2.09 -6.57 -13.31
N ILE A 296 1.61 -5.40 -13.74
CA ILE A 296 0.19 -5.14 -13.99
C ILE A 296 -0.32 -6.02 -15.11
N ASP A 297 0.37 -6.05 -16.26
CA ASP A 297 -0.05 -6.83 -17.41
C ASP A 297 -0.10 -8.34 -17.11
N LYS A 298 0.81 -8.83 -16.26
CA LYS A 298 0.92 -10.24 -15.91
C LYS A 298 -0.03 -10.69 -14.80
N HIS A 299 -0.31 -9.83 -13.80
CA HIS A 299 -0.93 -10.28 -12.55
C HIS A 299 -2.20 -9.53 -12.16
N HIS A 300 -2.48 -8.36 -12.76
CA HIS A 300 -3.54 -7.48 -12.29
C HIS A 300 -4.68 -7.24 -13.30
N ARG A 301 -4.62 -7.90 -14.47
CA ARG A 301 -5.65 -7.75 -15.50
C ARG A 301 -6.80 -8.73 -15.32
N ARG A 302 -8.02 -8.23 -15.41
CA ARG A 302 -9.25 -9.00 -15.33
C ARG A 302 -10.16 -8.74 -16.54
N THR A 303 -10.83 -9.76 -17.03
CA THR A 303 -11.68 -9.78 -18.22
C THR A 303 -10.96 -9.42 -19.52
N GLU A 304 -11.59 -9.59 -20.65
CA GLU A 304 -11.07 -9.19 -21.97
C GLU A 304 -10.81 -7.67 -22.07
N TYR A 305 -11.58 -6.86 -21.32
CA TYR A 305 -11.39 -5.41 -21.26
C TYR A 305 -10.13 -5.02 -20.49
N GLY A 306 -9.60 -5.91 -19.64
CA GLY A 306 -8.37 -5.72 -18.91
C GLY A 306 -8.47 -4.70 -17.79
N TYR A 307 -9.56 -4.74 -17.01
CA TYR A 307 -9.65 -3.97 -15.77
C TYR A 307 -8.42 -4.21 -14.89
N VAL A 308 -7.85 -3.14 -14.38
CA VAL A 308 -6.70 -3.20 -13.48
C VAL A 308 -7.19 -3.16 -12.04
N ILE A 309 -6.91 -4.23 -11.30
CA ILE A 309 -7.40 -4.40 -9.93
C ILE A 309 -6.33 -4.98 -9.02
N GLU A 310 -6.62 -5.08 -7.72
CA GLU A 310 -5.76 -5.78 -6.79
C GLU A 310 -5.68 -7.29 -7.12
N ALA A 311 -4.52 -7.86 -6.86
CA ALA A 311 -4.29 -9.29 -6.99
C ALA A 311 -3.85 -9.88 -5.64
N HIS A 312 -4.36 -11.05 -5.32
CA HIS A 312 -4.04 -11.77 -4.09
C HIS A 312 -3.10 -12.93 -4.41
N ALA A 313 -1.88 -12.88 -3.90
CA ALA A 313 -0.95 -13.99 -3.99
C ALA A 313 -1.36 -15.10 -3.01
N SER A 314 -1.35 -16.37 -3.45
CA SER A 314 -1.60 -17.53 -2.60
C SER A 314 -0.48 -17.75 -1.57
N GLN A 315 0.75 -17.40 -1.93
CA GLN A 315 1.94 -17.47 -1.08
C GLN A 315 2.68 -16.13 -1.07
N ALA A 316 3.28 -15.81 0.07
CA ALA A 316 4.08 -14.61 0.21
C ALA A 316 5.23 -14.61 -0.83
N GLY A 317 5.39 -13.49 -1.54
CA GLY A 317 6.46 -13.29 -2.51
C GLY A 317 6.38 -14.08 -3.82
N LYS A 318 5.34 -14.89 -4.01
CA LYS A 318 5.13 -15.66 -5.25
C LYS A 318 3.97 -15.08 -6.04
N ASN A 319 4.29 -14.47 -7.17
CA ASN A 319 3.31 -13.93 -8.10
C ASN A 319 2.85 -14.96 -9.15
N THR A 320 3.26 -16.25 -9.02
CA THR A 320 2.95 -17.30 -9.98
C THR A 320 1.52 -17.83 -9.85
N ASP A 321 0.90 -17.67 -8.70
CA ASP A 321 -0.46 -18.08 -8.41
C ASP A 321 -1.21 -16.91 -7.75
N THR A 322 -1.63 -15.97 -8.59
CA THR A 322 -2.39 -14.79 -8.18
C THR A 322 -3.86 -14.97 -8.54
N ARG A 323 -4.74 -14.50 -7.66
CA ARG A 323 -6.18 -14.43 -7.89
C ARG A 323 -6.60 -12.99 -8.05
N VAL A 324 -7.28 -12.70 -9.12
CA VAL A 324 -7.96 -11.44 -9.38
C VAL A 324 -9.47 -11.68 -9.32
N GLY A 325 -10.18 -10.88 -8.55
CA GLY A 325 -11.63 -10.92 -8.44
C GLY A 325 -12.21 -9.52 -8.60
N ASP A 326 -13.52 -9.32 -8.44
CA ASP A 326 -14.02 -7.96 -8.33
C ASP A 326 -13.55 -7.32 -7.01
N SER A 327 -13.20 -6.03 -7.06
CA SER A 327 -12.75 -5.26 -5.90
C SER A 327 -13.81 -4.29 -5.39
N ASP A 328 -15.02 -4.32 -5.94
CA ASP A 328 -16.07 -3.31 -5.75
C ASP A 328 -15.75 -1.92 -6.35
N ASN A 329 -14.53 -1.70 -6.83
CA ASN A 329 -14.07 -0.41 -7.38
C ASN A 329 -13.18 -0.61 -8.61
N ASP A 330 -13.56 -1.49 -9.51
CA ASP A 330 -12.78 -1.81 -10.72
C ASP A 330 -12.60 -0.60 -11.63
N GLY A 331 -13.64 0.24 -11.75
CA GLY A 331 -13.56 1.47 -12.51
C GLY A 331 -12.59 2.48 -11.89
N LEU A 332 -12.58 2.64 -10.56
CA LEU A 332 -11.65 3.51 -9.86
C LEU A 332 -10.18 3.12 -10.15
N TRP A 333 -9.83 1.85 -9.91
CA TRP A 333 -8.44 1.40 -10.08
C TRP A 333 -8.00 1.46 -11.54
N THR A 334 -8.88 1.07 -12.47
CA THR A 334 -8.62 1.17 -13.92
C THR A 334 -8.47 2.63 -14.36
N SER A 335 -9.25 3.55 -13.79
CA SER A 335 -9.15 4.99 -14.04
C SER A 335 -7.82 5.57 -13.57
N MET A 336 -7.39 5.22 -12.36
CA MET A 336 -6.10 5.68 -11.80
C MET A 336 -4.92 5.19 -12.65
N TYR A 337 -4.95 3.92 -13.05
CA TYR A 337 -3.98 3.36 -13.98
C TYR A 337 -4.00 4.09 -15.33
N GLY A 338 -5.19 4.23 -15.92
CA GLY A 338 -5.37 4.89 -17.21
C GLY A 338 -4.92 6.36 -17.21
N ALA A 339 -5.12 7.08 -16.10
CA ALA A 339 -4.61 8.44 -15.93
C ALA A 339 -3.07 8.47 -15.96
N GLY A 340 -2.40 7.51 -15.32
CA GLY A 340 -0.94 7.34 -15.43
C GLY A 340 -0.49 7.15 -16.87
N GLU A 341 -1.20 6.33 -17.66
CA GLU A 341 -0.92 6.12 -19.08
C GLU A 341 -1.18 7.36 -19.95
N CYS A 342 -2.21 8.16 -19.59
CA CYS A 342 -2.44 9.45 -20.26
C CYS A 342 -1.27 10.42 -20.03
N PHE A 343 -0.78 10.52 -18.80
CA PHE A 343 0.40 11.34 -18.49
C PHE A 343 1.66 10.80 -19.17
N ALA A 344 1.86 9.48 -19.17
CA ALA A 344 2.99 8.84 -19.86
C ALA A 344 2.97 9.16 -21.35
N TYR A 345 1.82 9.02 -22.02
CA TYR A 345 1.69 9.40 -23.43
C TYR A 345 1.85 10.91 -23.63
N GLY A 346 1.28 11.72 -22.76
CA GLY A 346 1.41 13.18 -22.81
C GLY A 346 2.88 13.62 -22.79
N ALA A 347 3.70 13.00 -21.94
CA ALA A 347 5.11 13.32 -21.74
C ALA A 347 6.03 12.70 -22.81
N THR A 348 5.81 11.43 -23.19
CA THR A 348 6.76 10.64 -23.97
C THR A 348 6.34 10.39 -25.41
N LYS A 349 5.05 10.52 -25.71
CA LYS A 349 4.41 10.09 -26.97
C LYS A 349 4.58 8.59 -27.27
N ASP A 350 4.83 7.78 -26.24
CA ASP A 350 4.94 6.34 -26.38
C ASP A 350 3.63 5.73 -26.89
N PRO A 351 3.64 5.06 -28.07
CA PRO A 351 2.45 4.43 -28.62
C PRO A 351 1.89 3.29 -27.75
N LEU A 352 2.70 2.70 -26.86
CA LEU A 352 2.24 1.67 -25.93
C LEU A 352 1.41 2.30 -24.82
N ALA A 353 1.86 3.41 -24.23
CA ALA A 353 1.09 4.18 -23.25
C ALA A 353 -0.25 4.62 -23.84
N LYS A 354 -0.26 5.11 -25.09
CA LYS A 354 -1.50 5.44 -25.81
C LYS A 354 -2.46 4.26 -25.93
N ARG A 355 -1.96 3.07 -26.32
CA ARG A 355 -2.79 1.87 -26.42
C ARG A 355 -3.38 1.45 -25.06
N ARG A 356 -2.59 1.55 -23.99
CA ARG A 356 -3.01 1.23 -22.63
C ARG A 356 -4.07 2.21 -22.12
N ALA A 357 -3.90 3.51 -22.35
CA ALA A 357 -4.91 4.52 -22.04
C ALA A 357 -6.23 4.27 -22.80
N LYS A 358 -6.16 3.93 -24.10
CA LYS A 358 -7.33 3.56 -24.90
C LYS A 358 -8.00 2.29 -24.39
N ARG A 359 -7.24 1.29 -23.95
CA ARG A 359 -7.80 0.09 -23.33
C ARG A 359 -8.52 0.39 -22.02
N ALA A 360 -7.94 1.25 -21.16
CA ALA A 360 -8.60 1.72 -19.94
C ALA A 360 -9.91 2.46 -20.27
N PHE A 361 -9.92 3.33 -21.27
CA PHE A 361 -11.15 4.01 -21.72
C PHE A 361 -12.21 3.01 -22.21
N ALA A 362 -11.83 1.99 -22.97
CA ALA A 362 -12.76 0.96 -23.41
C ALA A 362 -13.36 0.16 -22.23
N ALA A 363 -12.55 -0.17 -21.24
CA ALA A 363 -13.01 -0.85 -20.02
C ALA A 363 -14.03 0.00 -19.24
N LEU A 364 -13.72 1.29 -19.06
CA LEU A 364 -14.62 2.23 -18.37
C LEU A 364 -15.90 2.49 -19.14
N SER A 365 -15.82 2.59 -20.48
CA SER A 365 -16.99 2.73 -21.35
C SER A 365 -17.91 1.53 -21.22
N PHE A 366 -17.35 0.31 -21.09
CA PHE A 366 -18.14 -0.89 -20.95
C PHE A 366 -18.95 -0.93 -19.64
N LEU A 367 -18.51 -0.27 -18.56
CA LEU A 367 -19.32 -0.14 -17.33
C LEU A 367 -20.60 0.68 -17.57
N SER A 368 -20.61 1.56 -18.55
CA SER A 368 -21.82 2.29 -18.97
C SER A 368 -22.66 1.52 -19.99
N GLU A 369 -22.06 0.59 -20.73
CA GLU A 369 -22.74 -0.18 -21.78
C GLU A 369 -23.37 -1.48 -21.28
N ALA A 370 -22.68 -2.19 -20.35
CA ALA A 370 -23.13 -3.49 -19.86
C ALA A 370 -24.57 -3.52 -19.31
N PRO A 371 -25.08 -2.45 -18.64
CA PRO A 371 -26.47 -2.41 -18.16
C PRO A 371 -27.51 -2.18 -19.26
N LYS A 372 -27.15 -1.58 -20.41
CA LYS A 372 -28.08 -1.15 -21.45
C LYS A 372 -28.80 -2.33 -22.11
N GLY A 373 -30.09 -2.14 -22.41
CA GLY A 373 -30.92 -3.14 -23.04
C GLY A 373 -31.15 -4.40 -22.20
N SER A 374 -30.68 -4.43 -20.96
CA SER A 374 -30.90 -5.57 -20.06
C SER A 374 -32.30 -5.54 -19.45
N LYS A 375 -32.75 -6.70 -18.90
CA LYS A 375 -34.03 -6.80 -18.19
C LYS A 375 -34.16 -5.78 -17.04
N HIS A 376 -33.04 -5.40 -16.46
CA HIS A 376 -32.92 -4.49 -15.31
C HIS A 376 -32.17 -3.21 -15.72
N GLU A 377 -32.44 -2.70 -16.92
CA GLU A 377 -31.80 -1.49 -17.42
C GLU A 377 -32.03 -0.31 -16.48
N PRO A 378 -30.97 0.36 -16.01
CA PRO A 378 -31.11 1.55 -15.19
C PRO A 378 -31.41 2.78 -16.05
N PRO A 379 -31.78 3.92 -15.44
CA PRO A 379 -31.89 5.19 -16.17
C PRO A 379 -30.60 5.51 -16.93
N ALA A 380 -30.74 6.15 -18.09
CA ALA A 380 -29.61 6.54 -18.94
C ALA A 380 -28.56 7.34 -18.16
N GLY A 381 -27.28 7.07 -18.43
CA GLY A 381 -26.15 7.71 -17.72
C GLY A 381 -25.67 6.99 -16.47
N PHE A 382 -26.32 5.89 -16.08
CA PHE A 382 -25.81 5.02 -15.03
C PHE A 382 -24.47 4.37 -15.43
N ILE A 383 -23.57 4.22 -14.47
CA ILE A 383 -22.29 3.51 -14.62
C ILE A 383 -22.30 2.34 -13.63
N ALA A 384 -22.13 1.10 -14.11
CA ALA A 384 -22.05 -0.07 -13.26
C ALA A 384 -20.79 -0.03 -12.37
N ARG A 385 -20.90 -0.55 -11.17
CA ARG A 385 -19.78 -0.56 -10.22
C ARG A 385 -18.63 -1.48 -10.64
N THR A 386 -18.98 -2.62 -11.22
CA THR A 386 -18.05 -3.61 -11.79
C THR A 386 -18.84 -4.59 -12.65
N VAL A 387 -18.13 -5.46 -13.36
CA VAL A 387 -18.71 -6.56 -14.15
C VAL A 387 -18.00 -7.88 -13.83
N LEU A 388 -18.71 -9.00 -13.99
CA LEU A 388 -18.19 -10.37 -13.89
C LEU A 388 -18.59 -11.17 -15.13
N GLU A 389 -17.70 -11.99 -15.66
CA GLU A 389 -18.02 -12.88 -16.76
C GLU A 389 -18.98 -14.00 -16.32
N ALA A 390 -20.14 -14.13 -16.97
CA ALA A 390 -21.16 -15.11 -16.57
C ALA A 390 -20.76 -16.57 -16.86
N SER A 391 -19.74 -16.78 -17.69
CA SER A 391 -19.23 -18.11 -18.05
C SER A 391 -18.22 -18.67 -17.05
N SER A 392 -17.47 -17.82 -16.39
CA SER A 392 -16.35 -18.21 -15.51
C SER A 392 -16.67 -18.15 -14.02
N GLU A 393 -17.72 -17.42 -13.65
CA GLU A 393 -18.03 -17.13 -12.26
C GLU A 393 -19.31 -17.82 -11.79
N LYS A 394 -19.30 -18.22 -10.53
CA LYS A 394 -20.55 -18.60 -9.85
C LYS A 394 -21.47 -17.38 -9.84
N ASN A 395 -22.79 -17.61 -9.98
CA ASN A 395 -23.76 -16.51 -9.92
C ASN A 395 -23.55 -15.67 -8.65
N PRO A 396 -23.14 -14.39 -8.79
CA PRO A 396 -22.75 -13.54 -7.65
C PRO A 396 -23.96 -13.15 -6.75
N ASN A 397 -25.20 -13.38 -7.20
CA ASN A 397 -26.39 -13.11 -6.40
C ASN A 397 -26.60 -14.13 -5.26
N PHE A 398 -25.85 -15.22 -5.24
CA PHE A 398 -25.85 -16.18 -4.13
C PHE A 398 -24.84 -15.78 -3.04
N GLY A 399 -24.83 -16.50 -1.93
CA GLY A 399 -23.93 -16.24 -0.82
C GLY A 399 -24.25 -14.90 -0.12
N SER A 400 -23.31 -13.98 -0.10
CA SER A 400 -23.45 -12.70 0.61
C SER A 400 -24.55 -11.79 0.07
N TYR A 401 -24.94 -11.94 -1.19
CA TYR A 401 -25.92 -11.08 -1.86
C TYR A 401 -27.33 -11.68 -2.00
N THR A 402 -27.65 -12.77 -1.30
CA THR A 402 -29.04 -13.20 -1.15
C THR A 402 -29.87 -12.13 -0.44
N LEU A 403 -31.16 -12.04 -0.73
CA LEU A 403 -32.06 -11.07 -0.07
C LEU A 403 -32.01 -11.14 1.46
N GLU A 404 -31.94 -12.34 2.00
CA GLU A 404 -31.84 -12.57 3.45
C GLU A 404 -30.54 -11.95 4.01
N ASN A 405 -29.39 -12.23 3.37
CA ASN A 405 -28.10 -11.72 3.80
C ASN A 405 -28.01 -10.19 3.65
N GLN A 406 -28.53 -9.62 2.58
CA GLN A 406 -28.61 -8.17 2.40
C GLN A 406 -29.49 -7.51 3.47
N ARG A 407 -30.66 -8.07 3.79
CA ARG A 407 -31.53 -7.57 4.86
C ARG A 407 -30.88 -7.66 6.23
N ARG A 408 -30.18 -8.78 6.50
CA ARG A 408 -29.41 -8.95 7.73
C ARG A 408 -28.29 -7.91 7.83
N PHE A 409 -27.54 -7.66 6.76
CA PHE A 409 -26.48 -6.64 6.71
C PHE A 409 -27.06 -5.26 7.00
N ARG A 410 -28.18 -4.88 6.35
CA ARG A 410 -28.87 -3.62 6.61
C ARG A 410 -29.27 -3.47 8.09
N LYS A 411 -29.79 -4.52 8.69
CA LYS A 411 -30.22 -4.48 10.10
C LYS A 411 -29.07 -4.41 11.09
N SER A 412 -27.94 -5.06 10.81
CA SER A 412 -26.87 -5.27 11.79
C SER A 412 -25.63 -4.40 11.60
N ARG A 413 -25.46 -3.79 10.42
CA ARG A 413 -24.21 -3.08 10.08
C ARG A 413 -24.40 -1.70 9.45
N ASP A 414 -25.31 -1.58 8.48
CA ASP A 414 -25.51 -0.31 7.75
C ASP A 414 -27.01 -0.13 7.46
N GLY A 415 -27.69 0.71 8.23
CA GLY A 415 -29.14 0.98 8.09
C GLY A 415 -29.55 1.57 6.74
N TYR A 416 -28.62 2.20 6.03
CA TYR A 416 -28.82 2.76 4.68
C TYR A 416 -28.49 1.77 3.57
N TRP A 417 -27.98 0.57 3.89
CA TRP A 417 -27.68 -0.46 2.89
C TRP A 417 -28.89 -0.75 1.99
N ARG A 418 -28.68 -0.69 0.70
CA ARG A 418 -29.73 -1.00 -0.28
C ARG A 418 -29.85 -2.51 -0.48
N VAL A 419 -31.09 -2.99 -0.49
CA VAL A 419 -31.42 -4.40 -0.74
C VAL A 419 -31.91 -4.52 -2.17
N TYR A 420 -31.18 -5.24 -3.00
CA TYR A 420 -31.43 -5.41 -4.43
C TYR A 420 -31.82 -6.85 -4.79
N GLU A 421 -32.71 -6.99 -5.75
CA GLU A 421 -33.05 -8.27 -6.37
C GLU A 421 -33.21 -8.11 -7.88
N PRO A 422 -32.21 -8.52 -8.68
CA PRO A 422 -30.88 -8.99 -8.28
C PRO A 422 -29.93 -7.82 -7.95
N ARG A 423 -28.91 -8.05 -7.13
CA ARG A 423 -27.81 -7.07 -6.95
C ARG A 423 -26.84 -7.09 -8.13
N TRP A 424 -26.77 -8.21 -8.82
CA TRP A 424 -25.99 -8.44 -10.01
C TRP A 424 -26.91 -8.84 -11.19
N PRO A 425 -27.55 -7.89 -11.87
CA PRO A 425 -28.27 -8.16 -13.11
C PRO A 425 -27.34 -8.68 -14.19
N LYS A 426 -27.89 -9.38 -15.19
CA LYS A 426 -27.18 -9.79 -16.39
C LYS A 426 -27.27 -8.72 -17.46
N SER A 427 -26.20 -8.57 -18.26
CA SER A 427 -26.21 -7.80 -19.51
C SER A 427 -27.22 -8.37 -20.52
N ALA A 428 -27.60 -7.58 -21.51
CA ALA A 428 -28.60 -7.99 -22.51
C ALA A 428 -28.20 -9.26 -23.29
N ASP A 429 -26.90 -9.43 -23.57
CA ASP A 429 -26.34 -10.61 -24.24
C ASP A 429 -26.10 -11.80 -23.29
N GLY A 430 -26.34 -11.63 -21.98
CA GLY A 430 -26.15 -12.65 -20.96
C GLY A 430 -24.71 -13.02 -20.64
N LYS A 431 -23.70 -12.37 -21.24
CA LYS A 431 -22.29 -12.70 -21.06
C LYS A 431 -21.69 -12.18 -19.77
N TYR A 432 -22.26 -11.11 -19.20
CA TYR A 432 -21.76 -10.45 -18.01
C TYR A 432 -22.85 -10.32 -16.96
N TYR A 433 -22.43 -10.38 -15.70
CA TYR A 433 -23.16 -9.76 -14.60
C TYR A 433 -22.59 -8.35 -14.39
N TRP A 434 -23.44 -7.36 -14.17
CA TRP A 434 -23.03 -6.02 -13.78
C TRP A 434 -23.53 -5.70 -12.37
N LYS A 435 -22.75 -5.00 -11.58
CA LYS A 435 -23.09 -4.70 -10.18
C LYS A 435 -23.82 -3.38 -10.07
N SER A 436 -24.96 -3.41 -9.39
CA SER A 436 -25.71 -2.22 -8.98
C SER A 436 -25.01 -1.46 -7.86
N ASP A 437 -25.62 -0.37 -7.41
CA ASP A 437 -25.17 0.38 -6.23
C ASP A 437 -23.79 1.01 -6.43
N THR A 438 -23.62 1.70 -7.56
CA THR A 438 -22.38 2.43 -7.87
C THR A 438 -22.00 3.40 -6.76
N SER A 439 -20.72 3.47 -6.44
CA SER A 439 -20.16 4.32 -5.39
C SER A 439 -19.63 5.64 -5.92
N SER A 440 -19.43 6.60 -5.01
CA SER A 440 -18.70 7.84 -5.33
C SER A 440 -17.26 7.57 -5.76
N ASP A 441 -16.63 6.56 -5.18
CA ASP A 441 -15.24 6.19 -5.50
C ASP A 441 -15.09 5.83 -6.98
N GLU A 442 -16.08 5.13 -7.54
CA GLU A 442 -16.13 4.83 -8.98
C GLU A 442 -16.18 6.13 -9.80
N LEU A 443 -17.11 7.02 -9.47
CA LEU A 443 -17.26 8.28 -10.21
C LEU A 443 -16.05 9.19 -10.06
N ASP A 444 -15.45 9.27 -8.87
CA ASP A 444 -14.21 10.02 -8.65
C ASP A 444 -13.10 9.55 -9.59
N GLY A 445 -12.93 8.23 -9.75
CA GLY A 445 -11.98 7.67 -10.69
C GLY A 445 -12.30 8.03 -12.15
N HIS A 446 -13.54 7.84 -12.58
CA HIS A 446 -13.99 8.15 -13.93
C HIS A 446 -13.77 9.64 -14.27
N TYR A 447 -14.17 10.57 -13.40
CA TYR A 447 -14.02 12.00 -13.62
C TYR A 447 -12.57 12.51 -13.48
N PHE A 448 -11.69 11.76 -12.83
CA PHE A 448 -10.25 12.01 -12.87
C PHE A 448 -9.62 11.59 -14.21
N PHE A 449 -10.03 10.45 -14.75
CA PHE A 449 -9.46 9.91 -16.00
C PHE A 449 -9.99 10.60 -17.26
N TYR A 450 -11.30 10.86 -17.35
CA TYR A 450 -11.92 11.33 -18.59
C TYR A 450 -11.31 12.63 -19.15
N PRO A 451 -11.08 13.70 -18.37
CA PRO A 451 -10.45 14.91 -18.91
C PRO A 451 -9.02 14.66 -19.38
N LEU A 452 -8.24 13.82 -18.66
CA LEU A 452 -6.87 13.48 -19.07
C LEU A 452 -6.85 12.72 -20.39
N TYR A 453 -7.74 11.74 -20.55
CA TYR A 453 -7.87 11.02 -21.80
C TYR A 453 -8.31 11.95 -22.95
N TYR A 454 -9.27 12.79 -22.71
CA TYR A 454 -9.81 13.77 -23.68
C TYR A 454 -8.73 14.75 -24.16
N ASP A 455 -7.93 15.29 -23.24
CA ASP A 455 -6.94 16.33 -23.54
C ASP A 455 -5.63 15.76 -24.08
N LEU A 456 -5.16 14.61 -23.58
CA LEU A 456 -3.81 14.09 -23.86
C LEU A 456 -3.79 12.96 -24.89
N VAL A 457 -4.87 12.16 -25.01
CA VAL A 457 -4.86 10.89 -25.76
C VAL A 457 -5.84 10.88 -26.93
N ALA A 458 -7.04 11.44 -26.77
CA ALA A 458 -8.06 11.51 -27.81
C ALA A 458 -7.64 12.53 -28.90
N GLU A 459 -7.27 12.04 -30.07
CA GLU A 459 -6.77 12.89 -31.16
C GLU A 459 -7.85 13.25 -32.19
N THR A 460 -8.81 12.34 -32.39
CA THR A 460 -9.88 12.54 -33.38
C THR A 460 -11.16 13.06 -32.72
N GLU A 461 -11.97 13.80 -33.50
CA GLU A 461 -13.28 14.25 -33.02
C GLU A 461 -14.19 13.08 -32.63
N LYS A 462 -14.08 11.93 -33.32
CA LYS A 462 -14.80 10.71 -32.95
C LYS A 462 -14.41 10.22 -31.55
N GLU A 463 -13.13 10.19 -31.21
CA GLU A 463 -12.64 9.78 -29.87
C GLU A 463 -13.10 10.79 -28.81
N LYS A 464 -12.99 12.08 -29.08
CA LYS A 464 -13.44 13.14 -28.18
C LYS A 464 -14.95 13.11 -27.97
N SER A 465 -15.74 12.86 -29.02
CA SER A 465 -17.19 12.74 -28.92
C SER A 465 -17.60 11.57 -28.04
N ALA A 466 -16.93 10.42 -28.16
CA ALA A 466 -17.23 9.25 -27.36
C ALA A 466 -17.07 9.53 -25.85
N VAL A 467 -16.02 10.25 -25.46
CA VAL A 467 -15.82 10.64 -24.05
C VAL A 467 -16.88 11.64 -23.59
N ARG A 468 -17.15 12.67 -24.43
CA ARG A 468 -18.18 13.70 -24.12
C ARG A 468 -19.56 13.09 -23.95
N GLU A 469 -19.93 12.10 -24.74
CA GLU A 469 -21.23 11.43 -24.65
C GLU A 469 -21.41 10.72 -23.31
N ILE A 470 -20.39 9.98 -22.84
CA ILE A 470 -20.43 9.31 -21.53
C ILE A 470 -20.54 10.35 -20.41
N VAL A 471 -19.69 11.38 -20.42
CA VAL A 471 -19.69 12.43 -19.39
C VAL A 471 -21.02 13.18 -19.38
N ARG A 472 -21.55 13.56 -20.56
CA ARG A 472 -22.85 14.23 -20.67
C ARG A 472 -23.97 13.37 -20.12
N ALA A 473 -24.05 12.10 -20.53
CA ALA A 473 -25.09 11.19 -20.08
C ALA A 473 -25.05 11.02 -18.54
N ASN A 474 -23.86 10.86 -17.97
CA ASN A 474 -23.71 10.65 -16.52
C ASN A 474 -24.01 11.92 -15.72
N ILE A 475 -23.50 13.08 -16.12
CA ILE A 475 -23.76 14.32 -15.36
C ILE A 475 -25.23 14.78 -15.50
N ASP A 476 -25.86 14.59 -16.67
CA ASP A 476 -27.27 14.87 -16.86
C ASP A 476 -28.16 13.91 -16.03
N HIS A 477 -27.74 12.65 -15.90
CA HIS A 477 -28.37 11.72 -14.96
C HIS A 477 -28.31 12.23 -13.51
N LEU A 478 -27.13 12.65 -13.05
CA LEU A 478 -26.97 13.19 -11.69
C LEU A 478 -27.85 14.44 -11.47
N ILE A 479 -27.87 15.36 -12.41
CA ILE A 479 -28.68 16.59 -12.32
C ILE A 479 -30.18 16.25 -12.27
N SER A 480 -30.64 15.33 -13.11
CA SER A 480 -32.06 14.97 -13.20
C SER A 480 -32.57 14.13 -12.00
N HIS A 481 -31.67 13.58 -11.20
CA HIS A 481 -31.99 12.74 -10.04
C HIS A 481 -31.50 13.34 -8.72
N ASP A 482 -31.61 14.66 -8.57
CA ASP A 482 -31.17 15.39 -7.35
C ASP A 482 -29.74 15.05 -6.93
N PHE A 483 -28.85 15.05 -7.92
CA PHE A 483 -27.42 14.75 -7.77
C PHE A 483 -27.14 13.40 -7.12
N SER A 484 -27.94 12.39 -7.41
CA SER A 484 -27.74 11.01 -6.95
C SER A 484 -27.75 10.04 -8.12
N MET A 485 -26.88 9.03 -8.07
CA MET A 485 -26.98 7.92 -9.03
C MET A 485 -28.21 7.07 -8.72
N HIS A 486 -28.94 6.75 -9.77
CA HIS A 486 -30.07 5.82 -9.72
C HIS A 486 -29.75 4.61 -10.59
N ASP A 487 -29.88 3.43 -10.01
CA ASP A 487 -29.82 2.17 -10.74
C ASP A 487 -31.21 1.62 -11.05
N HIS A 488 -31.33 0.36 -11.45
CA HIS A 488 -32.58 -0.28 -11.78
C HIS A 488 -33.63 -0.34 -10.63
N ALA A 489 -33.19 -0.13 -9.40
CA ALA A 489 -34.03 -0.14 -8.20
C ALA A 489 -34.15 1.24 -7.54
N GLY A 490 -33.61 2.28 -8.17
CA GLY A 490 -33.69 3.66 -7.70
C GLY A 490 -32.37 4.18 -7.12
N LYS A 491 -32.43 5.10 -6.17
CA LYS A 491 -31.28 5.81 -5.59
C LYS A 491 -30.26 4.85 -4.98
N THR A 492 -28.99 4.97 -5.37
CA THR A 492 -27.88 4.16 -4.82
C THR A 492 -27.53 4.57 -3.38
N ARG A 493 -26.74 3.73 -2.69
CA ARG A 493 -26.30 3.99 -1.31
C ARG A 493 -25.20 5.06 -1.23
N TRP A 494 -24.25 5.06 -2.17
CA TRP A 494 -22.98 5.78 -1.99
C TRP A 494 -22.79 6.98 -2.92
N SER A 495 -23.33 6.96 -4.14
CA SER A 495 -23.21 8.05 -5.10
C SER A 495 -24.30 9.08 -4.89
N VAL A 496 -24.19 9.83 -3.81
CA VAL A 496 -25.17 10.81 -3.33
C VAL A 496 -24.48 12.14 -3.10
N TYR A 497 -24.94 13.19 -3.76
CA TYR A 497 -24.31 14.52 -3.73
C TYR A 497 -25.32 15.67 -3.61
N GLY A 498 -26.62 15.37 -3.51
CA GLY A 498 -27.70 16.36 -3.48
C GLY A 498 -27.72 17.21 -2.21
N PRO A 499 -28.20 18.46 -2.28
CA PRO A 499 -28.24 19.36 -1.12
C PRO A 499 -29.08 18.82 0.04
N ASN A 500 -30.18 18.13 -0.27
CA ASN A 500 -31.04 17.52 0.74
C ASN A 500 -30.34 16.38 1.50
N ASP A 501 -29.45 15.66 0.81
CA ASP A 501 -28.68 14.59 1.43
C ASP A 501 -27.52 15.15 2.25
N ILE A 502 -26.57 15.83 1.58
CA ILE A 502 -25.28 16.14 2.23
C ILE A 502 -25.34 17.31 3.21
N ASN A 503 -26.35 18.22 3.10
CA ASN A 503 -26.51 19.35 4.00
C ASN A 503 -27.54 19.09 5.11
N GLN A 504 -28.45 18.13 4.96
CA GLN A 504 -29.56 17.93 5.88
C GLN A 504 -29.57 16.55 6.53
N ASP A 505 -29.10 15.50 5.85
CA ASP A 505 -29.05 14.15 6.39
C ASP A 505 -27.76 13.95 7.20
N ARG A 506 -27.95 13.57 8.47
CA ARG A 506 -26.84 13.32 9.42
C ARG A 506 -25.86 12.24 8.95
N GLU A 507 -26.33 11.26 8.17
CA GLU A 507 -25.49 10.19 7.63
C GLU A 507 -24.34 10.73 6.75
N TRP A 508 -24.57 11.85 6.03
CA TRP A 508 -23.59 12.43 5.11
C TRP A 508 -22.73 13.52 5.71
N HIS A 509 -22.92 13.86 7.00
CA HIS A 509 -22.24 14.97 7.65
C HIS A 509 -20.70 14.85 7.56
N GLU A 510 -20.16 13.65 7.80
CA GLU A 510 -18.71 13.42 7.78
C GLU A 510 -18.12 13.47 6.35
N GLU A 511 -18.90 13.12 5.32
CA GLU A 511 -18.47 13.10 3.92
C GLU A 511 -18.90 14.36 3.15
N ARG A 512 -19.60 15.30 3.80
CA ARG A 512 -20.19 16.48 3.16
C ARG A 512 -19.17 17.29 2.36
N GLY A 513 -17.98 17.51 2.90
CA GLY A 513 -16.90 18.23 2.19
C GLY A 513 -16.44 17.51 0.94
N LEU A 514 -16.17 16.21 1.04
CA LEU A 514 -15.75 15.38 -0.07
C LEU A 514 -16.83 15.32 -1.17
N LYS A 515 -18.07 15.05 -0.79
CA LYS A 515 -19.20 14.99 -1.75
C LYS A 515 -19.44 16.31 -2.47
N SER A 516 -19.30 17.44 -1.76
CA SER A 516 -19.43 18.77 -2.36
C SER A 516 -18.34 19.03 -3.40
N ILE A 517 -17.09 18.72 -3.10
CA ILE A 517 -16.00 18.96 -4.05
C ILE A 517 -16.06 17.99 -5.24
N SER A 518 -16.47 16.73 -5.02
CA SER A 518 -16.63 15.74 -6.09
C SER A 518 -17.64 16.23 -7.13
N ILE A 519 -18.86 16.59 -6.74
CA ILE A 519 -19.88 17.01 -7.72
C ILE A 519 -19.52 18.34 -8.41
N LEU A 520 -18.90 19.30 -7.71
CA LEU A 520 -18.40 20.52 -8.33
C LEU A 520 -17.30 20.21 -9.36
N SER A 521 -16.44 19.23 -9.07
CA SER A 521 -15.44 18.74 -10.01
C SER A 521 -16.07 18.12 -11.26
N TYR A 522 -17.05 17.23 -11.08
CA TYR A 522 -17.73 16.57 -12.20
C TYR A 522 -18.41 17.58 -13.13
N LEU A 523 -19.08 18.58 -12.56
CA LEU A 523 -19.70 19.67 -13.33
C LEU A 523 -18.67 20.50 -14.10
N ASN A 524 -17.51 20.80 -13.50
CA ASN A 524 -16.43 21.51 -14.16
C ASN A 524 -15.80 20.69 -15.29
N VAL A 525 -15.59 19.38 -15.08
CA VAL A 525 -15.11 18.46 -16.13
C VAL A 525 -16.11 18.41 -17.29
N ALA A 526 -17.39 18.29 -16.99
CA ALA A 526 -18.44 18.30 -18.02
C ALA A 526 -18.45 19.61 -18.81
N TYR A 527 -18.33 20.75 -18.13
CA TYR A 527 -18.22 22.06 -18.79
C TYR A 527 -16.96 22.17 -19.65
N HIS A 528 -15.80 21.77 -19.14
CA HIS A 528 -14.54 21.77 -19.87
C HIS A 528 -14.63 20.98 -21.19
N MET A 529 -15.17 19.78 -21.13
CA MET A 529 -15.19 18.86 -22.26
C MET A 529 -16.29 19.21 -23.29
N THR A 530 -17.43 19.73 -22.84
CA THR A 530 -18.61 19.94 -23.69
C THR A 530 -18.82 21.39 -24.09
N GLY A 531 -18.31 22.36 -23.33
CA GLY A 531 -18.60 23.80 -23.49
C GLY A 531 -20.03 24.20 -23.08
N ASP A 532 -20.85 23.26 -22.58
CA ASP A 532 -22.24 23.52 -22.23
C ASP A 532 -22.34 24.30 -20.91
N LYS A 533 -22.79 25.52 -21.01
CA LYS A 533 -22.89 26.47 -19.89
C LYS A 533 -23.79 25.99 -18.75
N LYS A 534 -24.77 25.10 -19.04
CA LYS A 534 -25.67 24.57 -18.00
C LYS A 534 -24.88 23.94 -16.83
N TYR A 535 -23.77 23.25 -17.08
CA TYR A 535 -22.98 22.60 -16.03
C TYR A 535 -22.28 23.61 -15.12
N ARG A 536 -21.75 24.68 -15.71
CA ARG A 536 -21.19 25.80 -14.95
C ARG A 536 -22.26 26.50 -14.11
N ASP A 537 -23.45 26.72 -14.67
CA ASP A 537 -24.52 27.43 -13.99
C ASP A 537 -25.08 26.59 -12.82
N VAL A 538 -25.20 25.27 -12.97
CA VAL A 538 -25.53 24.33 -11.89
C VAL A 538 -24.44 24.34 -10.82
N ALA A 539 -23.15 24.31 -11.18
CA ALA A 539 -22.06 24.40 -10.20
C ALA A 539 -22.12 25.70 -9.39
N LYS A 540 -22.45 26.84 -10.03
CA LYS A 540 -22.66 28.11 -9.35
C LYS A 540 -23.85 28.04 -8.39
N GLU A 541 -24.94 27.40 -8.79
CA GLU A 541 -26.12 27.23 -7.94
C GLU A 541 -25.80 26.43 -6.68
N LEU A 542 -25.12 25.29 -6.82
CA LEU A 542 -24.68 24.47 -5.67
C LEU A 542 -23.75 25.26 -4.73
N ARG A 543 -22.84 26.04 -5.31
CA ARG A 543 -21.94 26.89 -4.53
C ARG A 543 -22.68 28.02 -3.82
N ASP A 544 -23.48 28.78 -4.52
CA ASP A 544 -24.01 30.08 -4.05
C ASP A 544 -25.29 29.91 -3.23
N LYS A 545 -26.17 28.95 -3.58
CA LYS A 545 -27.44 28.72 -2.87
C LYS A 545 -27.33 27.59 -1.81
N HIS A 546 -26.46 26.61 -2.03
CA HIS A 546 -26.36 25.41 -1.19
C HIS A 546 -25.05 25.32 -0.40
N SER A 547 -24.22 26.36 -0.43
CA SER A 547 -23.01 26.52 0.38
C SER A 547 -21.95 25.43 0.20
N TYR A 548 -21.86 24.80 -0.98
CA TYR A 548 -20.92 23.71 -1.24
C TYR A 548 -19.46 24.12 -1.07
N HIS A 549 -19.11 25.40 -1.36
CA HIS A 549 -17.78 25.93 -1.08
C HIS A 549 -17.45 25.99 0.43
N THR A 550 -18.45 26.20 1.29
CA THR A 550 -18.28 26.20 2.74
C THR A 550 -18.13 24.78 3.28
N ASN A 551 -18.82 23.80 2.68
CA ASN A 551 -18.71 22.40 3.08
C ASN A 551 -17.28 21.85 2.93
N VAL A 552 -16.48 22.44 2.02
CA VAL A 552 -15.10 21.99 1.74
C VAL A 552 -14.11 22.55 2.76
N MET A 553 -14.43 23.64 3.44
CA MET A 553 -13.60 24.26 4.47
C MET A 553 -13.69 23.55 5.80
#